data_50d12e1bad6e89d3e1f588560a3487ca
#
_entry.id   50d12e1bad6e89d3e1f588560a3487ca
#
_cell.length_a   1.000
_cell.length_b   1.000
_cell.length_c   1.000
_cell.angle_alpha   90.00
_cell.angle_beta   90.00
_cell.angle_gamma   90.00
#
_symmetry.space_group_name_H-M   'P 1'
#
loop_
_entity.id
_entity.type
_entity.pdbx_description
1 polymer ?
#
loop_
_entity_poly.entity_id
_entity_poly.type
_entity_poly.pdbx_seq_one_letter_code
_entity_poly.pdbx_strand_id
1 'polypeptide(L)'
;MQRTGAFTSDREVSGGRFTRQKSRFTDWVTADGSSGFPAEPGRYHLYVGRACPWSQRAMIVRHLKGLKDAIGISFVNPYRDERGWAFDGDGFVDDLHGWDFLSEAYRASDPGFDGRVSVPVLWDRETGRIVNNDSANVIRMLNSAWDEWGDASVDLYPEPLRAEIDAINAWVYDDLNNGVYMAGFARSQEAYDEAFDRVFSALSRLEAILSERRYLTGDRITEADWRAWVTLLRFDPVYATHFRLNGRRVMDQPNLWGFTRELYQLPGIAETTAIDEIKTHYYTTHDELNPKHIIPRGPLDWDLTAPHGRG
;
A
#
# COMPACT_ATOMS: atom_id res chain seq x y z
N MET A 1 -5.87 30.54 -3.24
CA MET A 1 -5.20 29.47 -2.48
C MET A 1 -5.00 28.32 -3.45
N GLN A 2 -3.77 28.00 -3.86
CA GLN A 2 -3.53 26.88 -4.78
C GLN A 2 -3.91 25.57 -4.08
N ARG A 3 -4.78 24.79 -4.70
CA ARG A 3 -5.18 23.43 -4.23
C ARG A 3 -3.97 22.50 -4.36
N THR A 4 -3.11 22.47 -3.34
CA THR A 4 -1.97 21.54 -3.28
C THR A 4 -2.38 20.31 -2.50
N GLY A 5 -2.52 19.17 -3.20
CA GLY A 5 -2.69 17.88 -2.56
C GLY A 5 -3.99 17.13 -2.80
N ALA A 6 -4.99 17.75 -3.42
CA ALA A 6 -6.19 17.03 -3.83
C ALA A 6 -5.85 15.94 -4.86
N PHE A 7 -6.28 14.72 -4.61
CA PHE A 7 -6.32 13.71 -5.65
C PHE A 7 -7.40 14.13 -6.66
N THR A 8 -6.98 14.66 -7.79
CA THR A 8 -7.80 14.63 -8.99
C THR A 8 -7.08 13.68 -9.94
N SER A 9 -7.77 12.65 -10.42
CA SER A 9 -7.25 11.77 -11.46
C SER A 9 -6.85 12.54 -12.72
N ASP A 10 -7.38 13.75 -12.89
CA ASP A 10 -7.08 14.66 -14.00
C ASP A 10 -5.60 14.90 -14.27
N ARG A 11 -4.78 15.00 -13.21
CA ARG A 11 -3.32 15.18 -13.34
C ARG A 11 -2.59 13.87 -13.68
N GLU A 12 -3.22 12.73 -13.45
CA GLU A 12 -2.65 11.39 -13.67
C GLU A 12 -3.29 10.68 -14.86
N VAL A 13 -4.16 11.35 -15.65
CA VAL A 13 -4.77 10.80 -16.87
C VAL A 13 -4.29 11.54 -18.11
N SER A 14 -3.74 10.81 -19.06
CA SER A 14 -3.35 11.31 -20.38
C SER A 14 -3.84 10.34 -21.45
N GLY A 15 -4.50 10.87 -22.49
CA GLY A 15 -5.07 10.05 -23.56
C GLY A 15 -6.06 8.98 -23.05
N GLY A 16 -6.82 9.28 -22.00
CA GLY A 16 -7.77 8.34 -21.39
C GLY A 16 -7.14 7.26 -20.48
N ARG A 17 -5.83 7.26 -20.32
CA ARG A 17 -5.06 6.27 -19.55
C ARG A 17 -4.53 6.89 -18.27
N PHE A 18 -4.68 6.18 -17.14
CA PHE A 18 -4.09 6.58 -15.87
C PHE A 18 -2.59 6.28 -15.86
N THR A 19 -1.78 7.28 -15.43
CA THR A 19 -0.33 7.15 -15.25
C THR A 19 0.05 7.68 -13.87
N ARG A 20 0.47 6.80 -12.99
CA ARG A 20 0.84 7.17 -11.61
C ARG A 20 2.08 8.05 -11.57
N GLN A 21 2.00 9.17 -10.85
CA GLN A 21 3.15 10.04 -10.59
C GLN A 21 4.21 9.29 -9.76
N LYS A 22 5.49 9.44 -10.15
CA LYS A 22 6.62 8.88 -9.40
C LYS A 22 6.83 9.61 -8.07
N SER A 23 7.31 8.86 -7.07
CA SER A 23 7.76 9.41 -5.79
C SER A 23 8.93 10.38 -6.01
N ARG A 24 8.94 11.51 -5.28
CA ARG A 24 10.01 12.53 -5.40
C ARG A 24 11.03 12.44 -4.28
N PHE A 25 10.66 11.91 -3.12
CA PHE A 25 11.56 11.70 -1.99
C PHE A 25 12.03 10.25 -2.02
N THR A 26 13.31 10.05 -2.33
CA THR A 26 13.90 8.72 -2.60
C THR A 26 15.21 8.49 -1.86
N ASP A 27 15.50 9.31 -0.84
CA ASP A 27 16.65 9.10 0.03
C ASP A 27 16.51 7.79 0.81
N TRP A 28 17.59 7.29 1.36
CA TRP A 28 17.67 5.97 1.94
C TRP A 28 18.19 6.01 3.38
N VAL A 29 17.61 5.23 4.28
CA VAL A 29 18.15 4.98 5.61
C VAL A 29 19.04 3.75 5.54
N THR A 30 20.26 3.85 6.08
CA THR A 30 21.21 2.74 6.16
C THR A 30 21.64 2.48 7.60
N ALA A 31 21.93 1.21 7.93
CA ALA A 31 22.35 0.84 9.27
C ALA A 31 23.64 1.56 9.70
N ASP A 32 24.58 1.74 8.76
CA ASP A 32 25.87 2.39 8.97
C ASP A 32 25.88 3.92 8.80
N GLY A 33 24.74 4.52 8.44
CA GLY A 33 24.61 5.95 8.20
C GLY A 33 25.30 6.47 6.92
N SER A 34 25.81 5.59 6.07
CA SER A 34 26.53 5.96 4.85
C SER A 34 25.70 6.78 3.86
N SER A 35 24.37 6.69 3.93
CA SER A 35 23.44 7.48 3.12
C SER A 35 23.23 8.91 3.64
N GLY A 36 23.75 9.26 4.81
CA GLY A 36 23.42 10.51 5.54
C GLY A 36 22.21 10.40 6.46
N PHE A 37 21.49 9.27 6.43
CA PHE A 37 20.37 8.93 7.30
C PHE A 37 20.66 7.62 8.04
N PRO A 38 21.37 7.65 9.20
CA PRO A 38 21.63 6.45 9.99
C PRO A 38 20.35 5.89 10.60
N ALA A 39 20.22 4.57 10.65
CA ALA A 39 19.14 3.93 11.37
C ALA A 39 19.34 4.13 12.87
N GLU A 40 18.37 4.76 13.54
CA GLU A 40 18.36 5.04 14.96
C GLU A 40 16.95 4.82 15.53
N PRO A 41 16.81 4.28 16.75
CA PRO A 41 15.50 4.09 17.37
C PRO A 41 14.91 5.45 17.77
N GLY A 42 13.61 5.65 17.49
CA GLY A 42 12.89 6.88 17.84
C GLY A 42 13.14 8.08 16.93
N ARG A 43 14.12 8.01 16.01
CA ARG A 43 14.40 9.09 15.04
C ARG A 43 13.39 9.17 13.93
N TYR A 44 12.90 8.03 13.45
CA TYR A 44 12.02 8.01 12.27
C TYR A 44 10.56 7.81 12.65
N HIS A 45 9.70 8.38 11.80
CA HIS A 45 8.25 8.31 11.95
C HIS A 45 7.58 7.98 10.63
N LEU A 46 6.59 7.09 10.65
CA LEU A 46 5.78 6.74 9.49
C LEU A 46 4.44 7.50 9.52
N TYR A 47 4.15 8.26 8.48
CA TYR A 47 2.80 8.73 8.19
C TYR A 47 2.13 7.78 7.22
N VAL A 48 1.01 7.20 7.60
CA VAL A 48 0.32 6.14 6.86
C VAL A 48 -1.19 6.32 6.84
N GLY A 49 -1.84 5.78 5.81
CA GLY A 49 -3.28 5.60 5.78
C GLY A 49 -3.62 4.11 5.82
N ARG A 50 -4.41 3.65 6.78
CA ARG A 50 -4.81 2.23 6.88
C ARG A 50 -5.59 1.78 5.65
N ALA A 51 -6.30 2.68 5.00
CA ALA A 51 -6.99 2.43 3.74
C ALA A 51 -6.04 2.15 2.57
N CYS A 52 -4.84 2.73 2.59
CA CYS A 52 -3.91 2.71 1.46
C CYS A 52 -3.12 1.39 1.38
N PRO A 53 -3.14 0.66 0.23
CA PRO A 53 -2.38 -0.59 0.08
C PRO A 53 -0.86 -0.36 0.13
N TRP A 54 -0.39 0.79 -0.33
CA TRP A 54 1.03 1.13 -0.28
C TRP A 54 1.51 1.36 1.16
N SER A 55 0.69 2.00 2.00
CA SER A 55 0.95 2.16 3.43
C SER A 55 0.91 0.84 4.18
N GLN A 56 -0.03 -0.03 3.84
CA GLN A 56 -0.19 -1.31 4.52
C GLN A 56 1.07 -2.18 4.41
N ARG A 57 1.81 -2.12 3.30
CA ARG A 57 3.12 -2.79 3.17
C ARG A 57 4.09 -2.36 4.27
N ALA A 58 4.23 -1.05 4.49
CA ALA A 58 5.12 -0.52 5.53
C ALA A 58 4.65 -0.89 6.94
N MET A 59 3.34 -0.87 7.19
CA MET A 59 2.75 -1.30 8.47
C MET A 59 3.04 -2.77 8.76
N ILE A 60 2.87 -3.65 7.76
CA ILE A 60 3.15 -5.08 7.86
C ILE A 60 4.63 -5.32 8.18
N VAL A 61 5.54 -4.73 7.41
CA VAL A 61 6.98 -4.96 7.61
C VAL A 61 7.44 -4.39 8.96
N ARG A 62 6.97 -3.19 9.36
CA ARG A 62 7.23 -2.63 10.70
C ARG A 62 6.75 -3.58 11.81
N HIS A 63 5.60 -4.23 11.63
CA HIS A 63 5.08 -5.20 12.59
C HIS A 63 5.92 -6.48 12.62
N LEU A 64 6.14 -7.11 11.47
CA LEU A 64 6.88 -8.37 11.37
C LEU A 64 8.33 -8.26 11.87
N LYS A 65 8.96 -7.12 11.64
CA LYS A 65 10.30 -6.80 12.13
C LYS A 65 10.33 -6.37 13.60
N GLY A 66 9.20 -6.29 14.30
CA GLY A 66 9.16 -5.87 15.70
C GLY A 66 9.56 -4.40 15.93
N LEU A 67 9.43 -3.52 14.94
CA LEU A 67 9.94 -2.14 14.99
C LEU A 67 8.95 -1.13 15.63
N LYS A 68 7.97 -1.60 16.40
CA LYS A 68 6.93 -0.71 16.97
C LYS A 68 7.52 0.35 17.92
N ASP A 69 8.57 0.00 18.66
CA ASP A 69 9.22 0.90 19.60
C ASP A 69 10.33 1.74 18.94
N ALA A 70 10.91 1.26 17.85
CA ALA A 70 11.99 1.94 17.13
C ALA A 70 11.48 3.01 16.15
N ILE A 71 10.30 2.83 15.56
CA ILE A 71 9.75 3.72 14.53
C ILE A 71 8.32 4.11 14.90
N GLY A 72 8.10 5.42 15.11
CA GLY A 72 6.79 6.00 15.37
C GLY A 72 5.83 5.85 14.19
N ILE A 73 4.53 6.02 14.44
CA ILE A 73 3.50 5.96 13.39
C ILE A 73 2.33 6.87 13.72
N SER A 74 1.87 7.65 12.73
CA SER A 74 0.61 8.40 12.76
C SER A 74 -0.25 8.03 11.56
N PHE A 75 -1.57 8.06 11.78
CA PHE A 75 -2.54 7.66 10.78
C PHE A 75 -3.29 8.87 10.25
N VAL A 76 -3.39 8.97 8.93
CA VAL A 76 -4.27 9.95 8.28
C VAL A 76 -5.70 9.42 8.21
N ASN A 77 -6.68 10.34 8.26
CA ASN A 77 -8.09 10.01 8.13
C ASN A 77 -8.38 9.33 6.79
N PRO A 78 -9.17 8.24 6.75
CA PRO A 78 -9.55 7.57 5.51
C PRO A 78 -10.42 8.43 4.60
N TYR A 79 -11.21 9.36 5.13
CA TYR A 79 -11.92 10.35 4.33
C TYR A 79 -10.92 11.41 3.85
N ARG A 80 -10.72 11.49 2.54
CA ARG A 80 -9.83 12.45 1.92
C ARG A 80 -10.62 13.37 1.00
N ASP A 81 -10.70 14.63 1.36
CA ASP A 81 -11.32 15.66 0.55
C ASP A 81 -10.32 16.38 -0.38
N GLU A 82 -10.74 17.48 -0.97
CA GLU A 82 -9.92 18.31 -1.87
C GLU A 82 -8.67 18.91 -1.21
N ARG A 83 -8.60 18.96 0.13
CA ARG A 83 -7.44 19.46 0.89
C ARG A 83 -6.37 18.39 1.04
N GLY A 84 -6.67 17.12 0.80
CA GLY A 84 -5.75 15.98 0.87
C GLY A 84 -5.95 15.12 2.11
N TRP A 85 -4.88 14.46 2.55
CA TRP A 85 -4.86 13.60 3.72
C TRP A 85 -4.84 14.47 5.00
N ALA A 86 -5.88 14.35 5.82
CA ALA A 86 -6.05 15.08 7.05
C ALA A 86 -5.66 14.26 8.29
N PHE A 87 -5.28 14.98 9.35
CA PHE A 87 -5.17 14.48 10.72
C PHE A 87 -6.31 15.07 11.53
N ASP A 88 -7.52 14.49 11.40
CA ASP A 88 -8.71 14.95 12.08
C ASP A 88 -9.58 13.78 12.56
N GLY A 89 -10.06 13.86 13.80
CA GLY A 89 -10.90 12.85 14.44
C GLY A 89 -10.11 11.86 15.31
N ASP A 90 -10.84 11.03 16.03
CA ASP A 90 -10.30 10.09 17.01
C ASP A 90 -9.38 9.05 16.34
N GLY A 91 -8.12 9.03 16.76
CA GLY A 91 -7.09 8.12 16.24
C GLY A 91 -6.45 8.56 14.92
N PHE A 92 -6.78 9.76 14.42
CA PHE A 92 -6.16 10.38 13.25
C PHE A 92 -5.53 11.72 13.63
N VAL A 93 -4.47 11.66 14.43
CA VAL A 93 -3.75 12.82 14.95
C VAL A 93 -2.29 12.72 14.57
N ASP A 94 -1.68 13.85 14.23
CA ASP A 94 -0.21 13.94 14.14
C ASP A 94 0.35 14.24 15.52
N ASP A 95 0.76 13.21 16.25
CA ASP A 95 1.36 13.33 17.58
C ASP A 95 2.76 13.95 17.57
N LEU A 96 3.35 14.13 16.39
CA LEU A 96 4.72 14.59 16.26
C LEU A 96 4.82 16.11 16.13
N HIS A 97 4.01 16.72 15.27
CA HIS A 97 4.04 18.16 14.95
C HIS A 97 2.71 18.86 15.19
N GLY A 98 1.61 18.10 15.36
CA GLY A 98 0.27 18.66 15.47
C GLY A 98 -0.23 19.26 14.15
N TRP A 99 0.20 18.73 13.01
CA TRP A 99 -0.28 19.19 11.70
C TRP A 99 -1.74 18.78 11.46
N ASP A 100 -2.46 19.64 10.75
CA ASP A 100 -3.82 19.36 10.30
C ASP A 100 -3.83 18.49 9.04
N PHE A 101 -2.81 18.61 8.18
CA PHE A 101 -2.72 17.91 6.90
C PHE A 101 -1.32 17.38 6.63
N LEU A 102 -1.24 16.18 6.04
CA LEU A 102 0.03 15.59 5.61
C LEU A 102 0.78 16.45 4.59
N SER A 103 0.09 17.33 3.85
CA SER A 103 0.72 18.28 2.93
C SER A 103 1.72 19.22 3.63
N GLU A 104 1.63 19.39 4.94
CA GLU A 104 2.57 20.20 5.73
C GLU A 104 3.94 19.53 5.82
N ALA A 105 3.99 18.18 5.96
CA ALA A 105 5.24 17.43 5.89
C ALA A 105 5.95 17.61 4.53
N TYR A 106 5.17 17.62 3.45
CA TYR A 106 5.71 17.80 2.10
C TYR A 106 6.27 19.22 1.90
N ARG A 107 5.56 20.24 2.38
CA ARG A 107 6.03 21.62 2.33
C ARG A 107 7.21 21.90 3.25
N ALA A 108 7.26 21.24 4.41
CA ALA A 108 8.42 21.34 5.30
C ALA A 108 9.67 20.75 4.65
N SER A 109 9.52 19.69 3.86
CA SER A 109 10.63 19.04 3.14
C SER A 109 11.04 19.79 1.88
N ASP A 110 10.08 20.35 1.15
CA ASP A 110 10.26 21.13 -0.07
C ASP A 110 9.20 22.23 -0.13
N PRO A 111 9.55 23.49 0.21
CA PRO A 111 8.60 24.61 0.18
C PRO A 111 7.93 24.86 -1.18
N GLY A 112 8.58 24.44 -2.28
CA GLY A 112 8.07 24.52 -3.64
C GLY A 112 7.28 23.30 -4.11
N PHE A 113 6.99 22.33 -3.23
CA PHE A 113 6.35 21.08 -3.62
C PHE A 113 4.98 21.30 -4.26
N ASP A 114 4.85 20.89 -5.51
CA ASP A 114 3.64 20.96 -6.34
C ASP A 114 3.10 19.60 -6.77
N GLY A 115 3.73 18.51 -6.27
CA GLY A 115 3.40 17.14 -6.60
C GLY A 115 2.24 16.57 -5.79
N ARG A 116 2.00 15.29 -5.99
CA ARG A 116 0.98 14.55 -5.25
C ARG A 116 1.46 14.24 -3.83
N VAL A 117 0.68 14.64 -2.84
CA VAL A 117 0.83 14.20 -1.45
C VAL A 117 0.31 12.77 -1.32
N SER A 118 1.18 11.83 -0.97
CA SER A 118 0.89 10.40 -0.90
C SER A 118 1.33 9.80 0.44
N VAL A 119 0.83 8.62 0.76
CA VAL A 119 1.26 7.76 1.87
C VAL A 119 1.71 6.41 1.31
N PRO A 120 2.68 5.70 1.95
CA PRO A 120 3.36 6.06 3.19
C PRO A 120 4.38 7.18 3.01
N VAL A 121 4.76 7.80 4.13
CA VAL A 121 5.89 8.72 4.22
C VAL A 121 6.79 8.25 5.35
N LEU A 122 8.09 8.13 5.10
CA LEU A 122 9.11 7.96 6.12
C LEU A 122 9.72 9.34 6.40
N TRP A 123 9.48 9.83 7.61
CA TRP A 123 9.90 11.13 8.11
C TRP A 123 11.12 11.02 9.03
N ASP A 124 12.12 11.88 8.87
CA ASP A 124 13.23 12.02 9.80
C ASP A 124 12.98 13.21 10.74
N ARG A 125 12.86 12.92 12.03
CA ARG A 125 12.58 13.90 13.07
C ARG A 125 13.76 14.84 13.32
N GLU A 126 14.99 14.41 13.08
CA GLU A 126 16.19 15.22 13.28
C GLU A 126 16.37 16.27 12.19
N THR A 127 16.24 15.85 10.94
CA THR A 127 16.40 16.79 9.81
C THR A 127 15.11 17.52 9.46
N GLY A 128 13.97 17.12 10.04
CA GLY A 128 12.67 17.74 9.82
C GLY A 128 12.22 17.63 8.36
N ARG A 129 12.45 16.46 7.72
CA ARG A 129 12.10 16.26 6.30
C ARG A 129 11.69 14.82 5.99
N ILE A 130 11.00 14.66 4.87
CA ILE A 130 10.71 13.35 4.28
C ILE A 130 12.00 12.73 3.76
N VAL A 131 12.30 11.51 4.18
CA VAL A 131 13.38 10.69 3.63
C VAL A 131 12.89 9.99 2.35
N ASN A 132 11.75 9.31 2.47
CA ASN A 132 11.25 8.51 1.35
C ASN A 132 9.72 8.38 1.38
N ASN A 133 9.08 8.44 0.21
CA ASN A 133 7.64 8.22 0.06
C ASN A 133 7.31 7.14 -1.00
N ASP A 134 8.27 6.27 -1.30
CA ASP A 134 8.07 5.08 -2.11
C ASP A 134 7.95 3.85 -1.22
N SER A 135 6.80 3.19 -1.25
CA SER A 135 6.55 2.05 -0.37
C SER A 135 7.49 0.86 -0.60
N ALA A 136 7.99 0.66 -1.83
CA ALA A 136 8.94 -0.41 -2.13
C ALA A 136 10.30 -0.15 -1.47
N ASN A 137 10.76 1.11 -1.50
CA ASN A 137 11.99 1.51 -0.82
C ASN A 137 11.81 1.45 0.70
N VAL A 138 10.68 1.99 1.21
CA VAL A 138 10.39 2.00 2.65
C VAL A 138 10.40 0.58 3.23
N ILE A 139 9.74 -0.40 2.61
CA ILE A 139 9.74 -1.77 3.14
C ILE A 139 11.12 -2.42 3.11
N ARG A 140 11.97 -2.11 2.12
CA ARG A 140 13.35 -2.62 2.06
C ARG A 140 14.26 -1.99 3.11
N MET A 141 14.09 -0.69 3.39
CA MET A 141 14.76 -0.05 4.51
C MET A 141 14.34 -0.68 5.85
N LEU A 142 13.02 -0.84 6.08
CA LEU A 142 12.48 -1.48 7.27
C LEU A 142 12.94 -2.93 7.44
N ASN A 143 13.16 -3.64 6.33
CA ASN A 143 13.61 -5.04 6.35
C ASN A 143 15.01 -5.25 6.92
N SER A 144 15.91 -4.26 6.80
CA SER A 144 17.33 -4.49 7.12
C SER A 144 18.03 -3.36 7.89
N ALA A 145 17.61 -2.10 7.73
CA ALA A 145 18.37 -1.00 8.32
C ALA A 145 18.29 -0.97 9.86
N TRP A 146 17.20 -1.46 10.45
CA TRP A 146 16.96 -1.50 11.90
C TRP A 146 17.11 -2.89 12.52
N ASP A 147 17.91 -3.77 11.97
CA ASP A 147 18.11 -5.13 12.51
C ASP A 147 18.65 -5.15 13.94
N GLU A 148 19.36 -4.10 14.37
CA GLU A 148 19.84 -3.93 15.74
C GLU A 148 18.70 -3.76 16.76
N TRP A 149 17.57 -3.19 16.36
CA TRP A 149 16.42 -2.87 17.22
C TRP A 149 15.16 -3.68 16.93
N GLY A 150 15.24 -4.58 15.95
CA GLY A 150 14.13 -5.40 15.49
C GLY A 150 14.49 -6.88 15.44
N ASP A 151 13.62 -7.66 14.78
CA ASP A 151 13.88 -9.08 14.57
C ASP A 151 14.71 -9.29 13.28
N ALA A 152 16.02 -9.43 13.44
CA ALA A 152 16.94 -9.69 12.33
C ALA A 152 16.73 -11.07 11.67
N SER A 153 16.00 -12.00 12.31
CA SER A 153 15.69 -13.32 11.72
C SER A 153 14.61 -13.22 10.64
N VAL A 154 13.81 -12.17 10.65
CA VAL A 154 12.82 -11.88 9.61
C VAL A 154 13.51 -11.14 8.47
N ASP A 155 13.76 -11.85 7.38
CA ASP A 155 14.29 -11.26 6.13
C ASP A 155 13.31 -11.55 4.98
N LEU A 156 12.65 -10.50 4.50
CA LEU A 156 11.66 -10.55 3.43
C LEU A 156 12.27 -10.33 2.03
N TYR A 157 13.58 -10.06 1.97
CA TYR A 157 14.32 -9.85 0.72
C TYR A 157 15.69 -10.55 0.75
N PRO A 158 15.70 -11.88 1.04
CA PRO A 158 16.92 -12.65 1.20
C PRO A 158 17.72 -12.73 -0.11
N GLU A 159 19.04 -12.60 0.01
CA GLU A 159 19.95 -12.51 -1.13
C GLU A 159 19.74 -13.59 -2.21
N PRO A 160 19.58 -14.88 -1.87
CA PRO A 160 19.39 -15.94 -2.89
C PRO A 160 18.10 -15.81 -3.71
N LEU A 161 17.10 -15.11 -3.20
CA LEU A 161 15.79 -14.95 -3.84
C LEU A 161 15.57 -13.58 -4.49
N ARG A 162 16.48 -12.64 -4.34
CA ARG A 162 16.32 -11.24 -4.82
C ARG A 162 15.94 -11.16 -6.28
N ALA A 163 16.61 -11.91 -7.15
CA ALA A 163 16.31 -11.88 -8.57
C ALA A 163 14.89 -12.37 -8.89
N GLU A 164 14.42 -13.43 -8.22
CA GLU A 164 13.06 -13.94 -8.39
C GLU A 164 12.03 -12.98 -7.79
N ILE A 165 12.29 -12.45 -6.60
CA ILE A 165 11.44 -11.43 -5.96
C ILE A 165 11.27 -10.21 -6.86
N ASP A 166 12.37 -9.68 -7.40
CA ASP A 166 12.33 -8.51 -8.28
C ASP A 166 11.58 -8.78 -9.58
N ALA A 167 11.77 -9.97 -10.16
CA ALA A 167 11.04 -10.39 -11.36
C ALA A 167 9.53 -10.49 -11.11
N ILE A 168 9.11 -11.03 -9.96
CA ILE A 168 7.70 -11.10 -9.56
C ILE A 168 7.16 -9.69 -9.28
N ASN A 169 7.90 -8.90 -8.52
CA ASN A 169 7.51 -7.53 -8.16
C ASN A 169 7.27 -6.63 -9.37
N ALA A 170 8.03 -6.81 -10.45
CA ALA A 170 7.88 -6.01 -11.67
C ALA A 170 6.49 -6.16 -12.27
N TRP A 171 6.07 -7.38 -12.62
CA TRP A 171 4.75 -7.57 -13.23
C TRP A 171 3.60 -7.47 -12.22
N VAL A 172 3.80 -7.83 -10.93
CA VAL A 172 2.80 -7.59 -9.88
C VAL A 172 2.54 -6.09 -9.72
N TYR A 173 3.58 -5.27 -9.79
CA TYR A 173 3.40 -3.82 -9.73
C TYR A 173 2.62 -3.30 -10.93
N ASP A 174 3.07 -3.64 -12.15
CA ASP A 174 2.51 -3.08 -13.38
C ASP A 174 1.10 -3.60 -13.66
N ASP A 175 0.90 -4.93 -13.57
CA ASP A 175 -0.32 -5.58 -14.04
C ASP A 175 -1.39 -5.72 -12.95
N LEU A 176 -1.00 -5.80 -11.67
CA LEU A 176 -1.94 -5.97 -10.57
C LEU A 176 -2.05 -4.71 -9.71
N ASN A 177 -0.98 -4.32 -9.01
CA ASN A 177 -1.07 -3.24 -8.02
C ASN A 177 -1.44 -1.89 -8.65
N ASN A 178 -0.85 -1.56 -9.79
CA ASN A 178 -1.16 -0.37 -10.56
C ASN A 178 -2.30 -0.62 -11.55
N GLY A 179 -2.38 -1.85 -12.08
CA GLY A 179 -3.40 -2.27 -13.03
C GLY A 179 -4.82 -2.01 -12.55
N VAL A 180 -5.13 -2.29 -11.26
CA VAL A 180 -6.47 -2.02 -10.71
C VAL A 180 -6.83 -0.53 -10.76
N TYR A 181 -5.86 0.38 -10.59
CA TYR A 181 -6.09 1.83 -10.73
C TYR A 181 -6.17 2.25 -12.19
N MET A 182 -5.40 1.60 -13.08
CA MET A 182 -5.51 1.85 -14.51
C MET A 182 -6.92 1.53 -15.04
N ALA A 183 -7.51 0.41 -14.59
CA ALA A 183 -8.89 0.07 -14.89
C ALA A 183 -9.88 1.04 -14.23
N GLY A 184 -9.69 1.32 -12.94
CA GLY A 184 -10.60 2.16 -12.15
C GLY A 184 -10.74 3.57 -12.69
N PHE A 185 -9.63 4.19 -13.08
CA PHE A 185 -9.56 5.58 -13.56
C PHE A 185 -9.45 5.69 -15.08
N ALA A 186 -9.68 4.60 -15.84
CA ALA A 186 -9.77 4.65 -17.29
C ALA A 186 -10.91 5.58 -17.74
N ARG A 187 -10.64 6.42 -18.75
CA ARG A 187 -11.62 7.34 -19.35
C ARG A 187 -11.96 6.99 -20.79
N SER A 188 -11.59 5.80 -21.26
CA SER A 188 -12.03 5.21 -22.51
C SER A 188 -12.26 3.72 -22.33
N GLN A 189 -13.15 3.14 -23.14
CA GLN A 189 -13.41 1.69 -23.10
C GLN A 189 -12.14 0.90 -23.41
N GLU A 190 -11.38 1.33 -24.43
CA GLU A 190 -10.11 0.71 -24.82
C GLU A 190 -9.11 0.65 -23.65
N ALA A 191 -8.89 1.77 -22.94
CA ALA A 191 -7.98 1.83 -21.80
C ALA A 191 -8.45 0.94 -20.64
N TYR A 192 -9.77 0.87 -20.41
CA TYR A 192 -10.36 -0.02 -19.43
C TYR A 192 -10.17 -1.48 -19.80
N ASP A 193 -10.49 -1.88 -21.02
CA ASP A 193 -10.40 -3.27 -21.50
C ASP A 193 -8.96 -3.79 -21.40
N GLU A 194 -7.98 -3.01 -21.86
CA GLU A 194 -6.56 -3.35 -21.70
C GLU A 194 -6.13 -3.54 -20.25
N ALA A 195 -6.53 -2.64 -19.36
CA ALA A 195 -6.20 -2.73 -17.94
C ALA A 195 -6.92 -3.91 -17.28
N PHE A 196 -8.18 -4.18 -17.64
CA PHE A 196 -8.95 -5.32 -17.18
C PHE A 196 -8.25 -6.63 -17.55
N ASP A 197 -7.85 -6.81 -18.79
CA ASP A 197 -7.18 -8.02 -19.27
C ASP A 197 -5.84 -8.24 -18.57
N ARG A 198 -5.06 -7.18 -18.36
CA ARG A 198 -3.80 -7.25 -17.58
C ARG A 198 -4.03 -7.71 -16.15
N VAL A 199 -5.01 -7.14 -15.45
CA VAL A 199 -5.33 -7.51 -14.06
C VAL A 199 -5.77 -8.97 -13.97
N PHE A 200 -6.67 -9.43 -14.84
CA PHE A 200 -7.14 -10.81 -14.79
C PHE A 200 -6.11 -11.83 -15.27
N SER A 201 -5.21 -11.44 -16.16
CA SER A 201 -4.02 -12.23 -16.51
C SER A 201 -3.08 -12.37 -15.31
N ALA A 202 -2.82 -11.28 -14.58
CA ALA A 202 -2.00 -11.30 -13.37
C ALA A 202 -2.62 -12.18 -12.26
N LEU A 203 -3.94 -12.09 -12.03
CA LEU A 203 -4.65 -12.95 -11.07
C LEU A 203 -4.54 -14.43 -11.47
N SER A 204 -4.72 -14.75 -12.75
CA SER A 204 -4.57 -16.12 -13.26
C SER A 204 -3.15 -16.66 -13.08
N ARG A 205 -2.13 -15.81 -13.29
CA ARG A 205 -0.72 -16.15 -13.07
C ARG A 205 -0.43 -16.42 -11.59
N LEU A 206 -0.94 -15.57 -10.69
CA LEU A 206 -0.80 -15.78 -9.25
C LEU A 206 -1.50 -17.08 -8.80
N GLU A 207 -2.72 -17.33 -9.26
CA GLU A 207 -3.46 -18.56 -8.96
C GLU A 207 -2.67 -19.81 -9.38
N ALA A 208 -2.05 -19.78 -10.57
CA ALA A 208 -1.23 -20.87 -11.07
C ALA A 208 0.05 -21.07 -10.22
N ILE A 209 0.77 -20.00 -9.87
CA ILE A 209 1.96 -20.09 -9.00
C ILE A 209 1.58 -20.70 -7.65
N LEU A 210 0.50 -20.21 -7.03
CA LEU A 210 0.05 -20.64 -5.70
C LEU A 210 -0.60 -22.03 -5.68
N SER A 211 -0.92 -22.62 -6.84
CA SER A 211 -1.33 -24.02 -6.96
C SER A 211 -0.15 -25.00 -6.84
N GLU A 212 1.07 -24.53 -7.12
CA GLU A 212 2.30 -25.32 -7.12
C GLU A 212 3.21 -25.00 -5.93
N ARG A 213 3.09 -23.80 -5.35
CA ARG A 213 3.96 -23.29 -4.29
C ARG A 213 3.14 -22.73 -3.15
N ARG A 214 3.67 -22.78 -1.94
CA ARG A 214 3.00 -22.17 -0.78
C ARG A 214 2.98 -20.65 -0.86
N TYR A 215 4.10 -20.04 -1.28
CA TYR A 215 4.25 -18.59 -1.45
C TYR A 215 4.83 -18.29 -2.82
N LEU A 216 4.84 -17.02 -3.23
CA LEU A 216 5.20 -16.64 -4.59
C LEU A 216 6.65 -17.01 -4.97
N THR A 217 7.54 -17.12 -3.99
CA THR A 217 8.95 -17.51 -4.17
C THR A 217 9.30 -18.86 -3.56
N GLY A 218 8.32 -19.75 -3.30
CA GLY A 218 8.52 -21.09 -2.74
C GLY A 218 7.92 -21.26 -1.35
N ASP A 219 8.73 -21.71 -0.38
CA ASP A 219 8.24 -22.15 0.93
C ASP A 219 8.31 -21.09 2.04
N ARG A 220 8.76 -19.89 1.72
CA ARG A 220 8.87 -18.78 2.69
C ARG A 220 8.21 -17.52 2.16
N ILE A 221 7.67 -16.74 3.09
CA ILE A 221 7.09 -15.43 2.79
C ILE A 221 8.20 -14.42 2.49
N THR A 222 8.00 -13.64 1.44
CA THR A 222 8.89 -12.55 1.01
C THR A 222 8.12 -11.25 0.77
N GLU A 223 8.82 -10.16 0.43
CA GLU A 223 8.14 -8.91 0.09
C GLU A 223 7.21 -9.05 -1.12
N ALA A 224 7.46 -10.01 -2.03
CA ALA A 224 6.60 -10.26 -3.19
C ALA A 224 5.18 -10.66 -2.76
N ASP A 225 5.08 -11.50 -1.73
CA ASP A 225 3.80 -11.94 -1.17
C ASP A 225 3.01 -10.75 -0.61
N TRP A 226 3.64 -9.92 0.20
CA TRP A 226 2.98 -8.75 0.79
C TRP A 226 2.59 -7.71 -0.25
N ARG A 227 3.41 -7.53 -1.30
CA ARG A 227 3.10 -6.59 -2.39
C ARG A 227 1.91 -7.03 -3.23
N ALA A 228 1.71 -8.32 -3.43
CA ALA A 228 0.52 -8.88 -4.07
C ALA A 228 -0.69 -8.83 -3.12
N TRP A 229 -0.50 -9.31 -1.88
CA TRP A 229 -1.55 -9.51 -0.90
C TRP A 229 -2.39 -8.27 -0.59
N VAL A 230 -1.78 -7.12 -0.42
CA VAL A 230 -2.51 -5.86 -0.11
C VAL A 230 -3.52 -5.49 -1.21
N THR A 231 -3.29 -5.92 -2.45
CA THR A 231 -4.24 -5.73 -3.56
C THR A 231 -5.31 -6.82 -3.57
N LEU A 232 -4.93 -8.09 -3.34
CA LEU A 232 -5.86 -9.21 -3.25
C LEU A 232 -6.88 -8.99 -2.13
N LEU A 233 -6.43 -8.52 -0.96
CA LEU A 233 -7.29 -8.19 0.18
C LEU A 233 -8.38 -7.17 -0.16
N ARG A 234 -8.07 -6.20 -1.03
CA ARG A 234 -8.99 -5.13 -1.43
C ARG A 234 -9.82 -5.48 -2.66
N PHE A 235 -9.52 -6.59 -3.31
CA PHE A 235 -10.10 -6.89 -4.62
C PHE A 235 -11.62 -7.01 -4.56
N ASP A 236 -12.11 -7.91 -3.75
CA ASP A 236 -13.55 -8.19 -3.67
C ASP A 236 -14.35 -7.07 -2.99
N PRO A 237 -13.91 -6.49 -1.85
CA PRO A 237 -14.68 -5.44 -1.19
C PRO A 237 -14.64 -4.08 -1.91
N VAL A 238 -13.63 -3.86 -2.78
CA VAL A 238 -13.42 -2.55 -3.43
C VAL A 238 -13.30 -2.68 -4.95
N TYR A 239 -12.23 -3.29 -5.46
CA TYR A 239 -11.88 -3.17 -6.88
C TYR A 239 -12.88 -3.82 -7.81
N ALA A 240 -13.47 -4.95 -7.41
CA ALA A 240 -14.51 -5.63 -8.18
C ALA A 240 -15.73 -4.73 -8.46
N THR A 241 -16.14 -3.94 -7.48
CA THR A 241 -17.31 -3.05 -7.59
C THR A 241 -16.91 -1.64 -8.03
N HIS A 242 -16.03 -0.99 -7.26
CA HIS A 242 -15.69 0.42 -7.41
C HIS A 242 -14.91 0.70 -8.71
N PHE A 243 -13.97 -0.20 -9.04
CA PHE A 243 -13.18 -0.12 -10.26
C PHE A 243 -13.70 -1.01 -11.40
N ARG A 244 -14.89 -1.60 -11.25
CA ARG A 244 -15.55 -2.43 -12.26
C ARG A 244 -14.77 -3.68 -12.67
N LEU A 245 -13.85 -4.16 -11.82
CA LEU A 245 -13.06 -5.39 -12.04
C LEU A 245 -13.84 -6.62 -11.62
N ASN A 246 -15.00 -6.84 -12.22
CA ASN A 246 -16.01 -7.82 -11.82
C ASN A 246 -16.00 -9.13 -12.64
N GLY A 247 -14.91 -9.42 -13.33
CA GLY A 247 -14.80 -10.64 -14.14
C GLY A 247 -14.79 -11.92 -13.28
N ARG A 248 -14.05 -11.91 -12.17
CA ARG A 248 -13.99 -12.98 -11.15
C ARG A 248 -13.62 -12.35 -9.82
N ARG A 249 -14.12 -12.92 -8.71
CA ARG A 249 -13.70 -12.54 -7.37
C ARG A 249 -12.42 -13.30 -6.98
N VAL A 250 -11.62 -12.72 -6.09
CA VAL A 250 -10.47 -13.43 -5.48
C VAL A 250 -10.97 -14.62 -4.67
N MET A 251 -12.08 -14.47 -3.95
CA MET A 251 -12.65 -15.53 -3.12
C MET A 251 -13.21 -16.73 -3.92
N ASP A 252 -13.42 -16.59 -5.22
CA ASP A 252 -13.81 -17.69 -6.11
C ASP A 252 -12.61 -18.47 -6.68
N GLN A 253 -11.37 -18.06 -6.38
CA GLN A 253 -10.13 -18.67 -6.83
C GLN A 253 -9.44 -19.34 -5.63
N PRO A 254 -9.43 -20.68 -5.54
CA PRO A 254 -9.13 -21.39 -4.29
C PRO A 254 -7.73 -21.12 -3.74
N ASN A 255 -6.71 -21.01 -4.60
CA ASN A 255 -5.34 -20.77 -4.16
C ASN A 255 -5.13 -19.32 -3.73
N LEU A 256 -5.65 -18.35 -4.49
CA LEU A 256 -5.62 -16.93 -4.12
C LEU A 256 -6.39 -16.67 -2.84
N TRP A 257 -7.57 -17.28 -2.68
CA TRP A 257 -8.38 -17.10 -1.49
C TRP A 257 -7.75 -17.75 -0.27
N GLY A 258 -7.24 -18.98 -0.41
CA GLY A 258 -6.48 -19.64 0.65
C GLY A 258 -5.25 -18.82 1.08
N PHE A 259 -4.47 -18.32 0.12
CA PHE A 259 -3.31 -17.46 0.36
C PHE A 259 -3.71 -16.14 1.05
N THR A 260 -4.79 -15.50 0.60
CA THR A 260 -5.26 -14.25 1.19
C THR A 260 -5.65 -14.43 2.66
N ARG A 261 -6.35 -15.51 2.99
CA ARG A 261 -6.73 -15.87 4.37
C ARG A 261 -5.53 -16.28 5.22
N GLU A 262 -4.62 -17.09 4.67
CA GLU A 262 -3.42 -17.52 5.39
C GLU A 262 -2.60 -16.31 5.88
N LEU A 263 -2.30 -15.38 4.98
CA LEU A 263 -1.53 -14.19 5.36
C LEU A 263 -2.30 -13.27 6.32
N TYR A 264 -3.62 -13.13 6.16
CA TYR A 264 -4.44 -12.36 7.11
C TYR A 264 -4.40 -12.94 8.53
N GLN A 265 -4.36 -14.27 8.65
CA GLN A 265 -4.40 -14.99 9.93
C GLN A 265 -3.04 -15.07 10.64
N LEU A 266 -1.97 -14.59 10.01
CA LEU A 266 -0.68 -14.48 10.69
C LEU A 266 -0.77 -13.51 11.88
N PRO A 267 -0.08 -13.80 13.00
CA PRO A 267 -0.14 -12.96 14.19
C PRO A 267 0.13 -11.48 13.88
N GLY A 268 -0.77 -10.60 14.28
CA GLY A 268 -0.65 -9.14 14.15
C GLY A 268 -0.92 -8.57 12.75
N ILE A 269 -1.21 -9.40 11.73
CA ILE A 269 -1.52 -8.89 10.39
C ILE A 269 -2.94 -8.36 10.31
N ALA A 270 -3.88 -8.99 11.00
CA ALA A 270 -5.27 -8.51 11.07
C ALA A 270 -5.35 -7.07 11.61
N GLU A 271 -4.52 -6.71 12.60
CA GLU A 271 -4.47 -5.35 13.17
C GLU A 271 -3.92 -4.30 12.18
N THR A 272 -3.22 -4.73 11.12
CA THR A 272 -2.83 -3.84 10.02
C THR A 272 -3.94 -3.62 9.00
N THR A 273 -5.09 -4.27 9.16
CA THR A 273 -6.19 -4.34 8.19
C THR A 273 -7.45 -3.68 8.73
N ALA A 274 -7.82 -2.55 8.16
CA ALA A 274 -9.01 -1.79 8.56
C ALA A 274 -10.01 -1.75 7.38
N ILE A 275 -10.83 -2.79 7.23
CA ILE A 275 -11.73 -2.96 6.08
C ILE A 275 -12.73 -1.81 5.96
N ASP A 276 -13.26 -1.33 7.08
CA ASP A 276 -14.21 -0.21 7.09
C ASP A 276 -13.55 1.09 6.63
N GLU A 277 -12.31 1.37 7.06
CA GLU A 277 -11.54 2.51 6.58
C GLU A 277 -11.19 2.37 5.10
N ILE A 278 -10.84 1.14 4.64
CA ILE A 278 -10.61 0.85 3.22
C ILE A 278 -11.86 1.20 2.41
N LYS A 279 -13.01 0.66 2.77
CA LYS A 279 -14.26 0.94 2.06
C LYS A 279 -14.63 2.42 2.13
N THR A 280 -14.54 3.03 3.30
CA THR A 280 -14.80 4.47 3.48
C THR A 280 -13.93 5.27 2.50
N HIS A 281 -12.61 5.07 2.50
CA HIS A 281 -11.71 5.82 1.64
C HIS A 281 -12.09 5.72 0.16
N TYR A 282 -12.19 4.49 -0.37
CA TYR A 282 -12.42 4.32 -1.80
C TYR A 282 -13.78 4.84 -2.25
N TYR A 283 -14.84 4.58 -1.47
CA TYR A 283 -16.20 4.94 -1.88
C TYR A 283 -16.58 6.38 -1.58
N THR A 284 -15.83 7.10 -0.74
CA THR A 284 -16.14 8.51 -0.40
C THR A 284 -15.10 9.52 -0.89
N THR A 285 -14.00 9.05 -1.52
CA THR A 285 -12.93 9.94 -1.99
C THR A 285 -12.95 10.16 -3.51
N HIS A 286 -13.52 9.23 -4.27
CA HIS A 286 -13.49 9.26 -5.73
C HIS A 286 -14.84 9.69 -6.28
N ASP A 287 -15.13 10.99 -6.21
CA ASP A 287 -16.42 11.59 -6.63
C ASP A 287 -16.79 11.27 -8.07
N GLU A 288 -15.79 11.19 -8.96
CA GLU A 288 -16.00 10.84 -10.37
C GLU A 288 -16.50 9.39 -10.57
N LEU A 289 -16.22 8.48 -9.63
CA LEU A 289 -16.66 7.08 -9.68
C LEU A 289 -17.90 6.83 -8.83
N ASN A 290 -18.04 7.54 -7.72
CA ASN A 290 -19.13 7.35 -6.75
C ASN A 290 -19.62 8.70 -6.19
N PRO A 291 -20.30 9.52 -6.99
CA PRO A 291 -20.70 10.88 -6.60
C PRO A 291 -21.71 10.96 -5.46
N LYS A 292 -22.30 9.85 -5.06
CA LYS A 292 -23.25 9.76 -3.94
C LYS A 292 -22.63 9.25 -2.63
N HIS A 293 -21.33 8.89 -2.66
CA HIS A 293 -20.59 8.36 -1.51
C HIS A 293 -21.26 7.15 -0.83
N ILE A 294 -22.02 6.35 -1.60
CA ILE A 294 -22.67 5.15 -1.08
C ILE A 294 -21.62 4.06 -0.90
N ILE A 295 -21.48 3.55 0.31
CA ILE A 295 -20.57 2.45 0.64
C ILE A 295 -21.32 1.12 0.50
N PRO A 296 -20.96 0.23 -0.45
CA PRO A 296 -21.60 -1.07 -0.62
C PRO A 296 -21.46 -1.95 0.62
N ARG A 297 -22.50 -2.71 0.96
CA ARG A 297 -22.46 -3.64 2.13
C ARG A 297 -21.60 -4.87 1.87
N GLY A 298 -21.59 -5.40 0.66
CA GLY A 298 -20.89 -6.63 0.29
C GLY A 298 -19.37 -6.47 0.17
N PRO A 299 -18.69 -7.60 -0.08
CA PRO A 299 -19.26 -8.94 -0.18
C PRO A 299 -19.73 -9.48 1.18
N LEU A 300 -20.88 -10.21 1.24
CA LEU A 300 -21.46 -10.69 2.49
C LEU A 300 -20.89 -12.04 2.95
N ASP A 301 -20.37 -12.82 2.00
CA ASP A 301 -19.83 -14.17 2.17
C ASP A 301 -18.28 -14.16 2.29
N TRP A 302 -17.69 -12.98 2.50
CA TRP A 302 -16.25 -12.76 2.55
C TRP A 302 -15.73 -12.85 4.00
N ASP A 303 -15.20 -14.05 4.35
CA ASP A 303 -14.70 -14.34 5.69
C ASP A 303 -13.20 -14.67 5.67
N LEU A 304 -12.40 -13.71 6.14
CA LEU A 304 -10.93 -13.84 6.24
C LEU A 304 -10.50 -14.71 7.42
N THR A 305 -11.41 -15.01 8.36
CA THR A 305 -11.11 -15.80 9.56
C THR A 305 -11.40 -17.28 9.38
N ALA A 306 -12.14 -17.66 8.34
CA ALA A 306 -12.38 -19.06 8.00
C ALA A 306 -11.07 -19.80 7.71
N PRO A 307 -11.00 -21.12 7.96
CA PRO A 307 -9.79 -21.91 7.69
C PRO A 307 -9.27 -21.70 6.28
N HIS A 308 -7.96 -21.39 6.16
CA HIS A 308 -7.36 -21.08 4.85
C HIS A 308 -7.13 -22.29 3.96
N GLY A 309 -7.10 -23.53 4.52
CA GLY A 309 -7.00 -24.78 3.76
C GLY A 309 -5.63 -25.06 3.13
N ARG A 310 -4.58 -24.37 3.58
CA ARG A 310 -3.22 -24.46 3.00
C ARG A 310 -2.23 -25.17 3.92
N GLY A 311 -2.66 -26.18 4.65
CA GLY A 311 -1.86 -27.17 5.37
C GLY A 311 -1.00 -26.64 6.51
#